data_5d3db38cb2c6ffa437f226fedc5f851b
#
_entry.id   5d3db38cb2c6ffa437f226fedc5f851b
#
_cell.length_a   1.000
_cell.length_b   1.000
_cell.length_c   1.000
_cell.angle_alpha   90.00
_cell.angle_beta   90.00
_cell.angle_gamma   90.00
#
_symmetry.space_group_name_H-M   'P 1'
#
loop_
_entity.id
_entity.type
_entity.pdbx_description
1 polymer ?
#
loop_
_entity_poly.entity_id
_entity_poly.type
_entity_poly.pdbx_seq_one_letter_code
_entity_poly.pdbx_strand_id
1 'polypeptide(L)'
;MVERICPKCKIPMNTSKCVKASCQEKTVMSTTLYWCSHCNVPIFESVCPKCGSESKYIATDIRPVFPEERLLLALIQEKENPYCYDSASVWYGGGAYIINGKKEKISVTEINKWSLEKIKSIKEAYDSLAEGIDQSYFEENIALFVEANTDRYNYITEEAMRFVLTYKDKFEIRDMMVSFSGGKDSTVTSHIVNTALGTNQVLHVFGDTTLEFPTTLEYKKRFNKNEESKGVRILTAKNREKNFE
;
A
#
# COMPACT_ATOMS: atom_id res chain seq x y z
N MET A 1 9.86 2.21 13.18
CA MET A 1 11.07 1.57 13.79
C MET A 1 11.17 0.13 13.29
N VAL A 2 12.38 -0.39 13.07
CA VAL A 2 12.54 -1.81 12.72
C VAL A 2 12.83 -2.56 14.00
N GLU A 3 12.01 -3.51 14.35
CA GLU A 3 12.12 -4.33 15.56
C GLU A 3 12.33 -5.80 15.20
N ARG A 4 12.67 -6.60 16.17
CA ARG A 4 12.70 -8.04 15.98
C ARG A 4 11.31 -8.61 16.20
N ILE A 5 10.93 -9.58 15.36
CA ILE A 5 9.65 -10.29 15.49
C ILE A 5 9.88 -11.79 15.42
N CYS A 6 9.13 -12.54 16.20
CA CYS A 6 9.07 -13.99 16.03
C CYS A 6 8.21 -14.34 14.80
N PRO A 7 8.75 -15.00 13.76
CA PRO A 7 7.99 -15.30 12.54
C PRO A 7 6.83 -16.26 12.79
N LYS A 8 6.91 -17.09 13.84
CA LYS A 8 5.87 -18.04 14.23
C LYS A 8 4.79 -17.41 15.11
N CYS A 9 5.20 -16.66 16.14
CA CYS A 9 4.26 -16.06 17.11
C CYS A 9 3.71 -14.71 16.64
N LYS A 10 4.37 -14.06 15.67
CA LYS A 10 4.03 -12.71 15.17
C LYS A 10 4.01 -11.64 16.26
N ILE A 11 4.89 -11.77 17.25
CA ILE A 11 5.00 -10.86 18.41
C ILE A 11 6.34 -10.13 18.33
N PRO A 12 6.34 -8.78 18.45
CA PRO A 12 7.57 -7.98 18.56
C PRO A 12 8.32 -8.32 19.87
N MET A 13 9.64 -8.30 19.81
CA MET A 13 10.50 -8.52 20.98
C MET A 13 11.93 -8.06 20.70
N ASN A 14 12.69 -7.79 21.77
CA ASN A 14 14.06 -7.30 21.64
C ASN A 14 15.14 -8.42 21.67
N THR A 15 14.72 -9.68 21.67
CA THR A 15 15.61 -10.84 21.81
C THR A 15 15.81 -11.55 20.46
N SER A 16 16.98 -12.20 20.30
CA SER A 16 17.31 -12.99 19.10
C SER A 16 16.55 -14.30 18.98
N LYS A 17 15.90 -14.73 20.08
CA LYS A 17 15.02 -15.90 20.12
C LYS A 17 13.69 -15.53 20.75
N CYS A 18 12.64 -16.26 20.37
CA CYS A 18 11.31 -16.07 20.92
C CYS A 18 11.31 -16.31 22.43
N VAL A 19 10.77 -15.36 23.19
CA VAL A 19 10.66 -15.43 24.65
C VAL A 19 9.64 -16.47 25.14
N LYS A 20 8.76 -16.94 24.25
CA LYS A 20 7.82 -18.02 24.59
C LYS A 20 8.57 -19.34 24.70
N ALA A 21 8.57 -19.96 25.90
CA ALA A 21 9.23 -21.22 26.13
C ALA A 21 8.83 -22.34 25.18
N SER A 22 7.56 -22.35 24.72
CA SER A 22 7.03 -23.33 23.78
C SER A 22 7.42 -23.07 22.32
N CYS A 23 8.05 -21.93 22.00
CA CYS A 23 8.37 -21.57 20.62
C CYS A 23 9.86 -21.61 20.33
N GLN A 24 10.69 -20.88 21.09
CA GLN A 24 12.17 -20.81 20.96
C GLN A 24 12.68 -20.44 19.55
N GLU A 25 11.79 -20.00 18.64
CA GLU A 25 12.09 -19.69 17.23
C GLU A 25 13.05 -18.49 17.15
N LYS A 26 13.94 -18.49 16.16
CA LYS A 26 14.84 -17.36 15.90
C LYS A 26 14.01 -16.17 15.41
N THR A 27 14.22 -15.00 16.02
CA THR A 27 13.55 -13.78 15.61
C THR A 27 14.22 -13.14 14.40
N VAL A 28 13.42 -12.47 13.58
CA VAL A 28 13.89 -11.73 12.39
C VAL A 28 13.63 -10.23 12.57
N MET A 29 14.41 -9.40 11.88
CA MET A 29 14.16 -7.96 11.82
C MET A 29 12.92 -7.71 10.95
N SER A 30 12.03 -6.87 11.41
CA SER A 30 10.80 -6.55 10.67
C SER A 30 10.31 -5.15 11.06
N THR A 31 9.63 -4.51 10.14
CA THR A 31 8.86 -3.30 10.48
C THR A 31 7.65 -3.71 11.31
N THR A 32 7.42 -2.98 12.40
CA THR A 32 6.27 -3.20 13.28
C THR A 32 5.31 -2.03 13.18
N LEU A 33 4.03 -2.35 13.17
CA LEU A 33 2.95 -1.37 13.19
C LEU A 33 2.07 -1.57 14.41
N TYR A 34 1.65 -0.46 14.96
CA TYR A 34 0.79 -0.35 16.12
C TYR A 34 -0.51 0.33 15.73
N TRP A 35 -1.54 0.17 16.52
CA TRP A 35 -2.81 0.85 16.34
C TRP A 35 -3.01 1.90 17.41
N CYS A 36 -3.11 3.16 16.98
CA CYS A 36 -3.53 4.25 17.85
C CYS A 36 -5.06 4.26 17.93
N SER A 37 -5.61 3.87 19.08
CA SER A 37 -7.07 3.85 19.28
C SER A 37 -7.68 5.24 19.37
N HIS A 38 -6.90 6.27 19.72
CA HIS A 38 -7.38 7.66 19.78
C HIS A 38 -7.49 8.28 18.38
N CYS A 39 -6.43 8.15 17.56
CA CYS A 39 -6.43 8.65 16.19
C CYS A 39 -7.13 7.71 15.21
N ASN A 40 -7.41 6.46 15.62
CA ASN A 40 -8.02 5.41 14.79
C ASN A 40 -7.25 5.11 13.49
N VAL A 41 -5.91 5.11 13.57
CA VAL A 41 -5.00 4.82 12.45
C VAL A 41 -3.83 3.93 12.88
N PRO A 42 -3.20 3.19 11.94
CA PRO A 42 -1.93 2.52 12.20
C PRO A 42 -0.78 3.52 12.30
N ILE A 43 0.19 3.20 13.15
CA ILE A 43 1.40 4.00 13.36
C ILE A 43 2.63 3.08 13.47
N PHE A 44 3.82 3.63 13.23
CA PHE A 44 5.08 2.88 13.26
C PHE A 44 5.77 2.88 14.63
N GLU A 45 5.21 3.52 15.62
CA GLU A 45 5.74 3.61 16.97
C GLU A 45 4.75 3.11 18.02
N SER A 46 5.24 2.66 19.18
CA SER A 46 4.38 2.16 20.26
C SER A 46 3.65 3.27 21.01
N VAL A 47 4.12 4.52 20.87
CA VAL A 47 3.43 5.74 21.33
C VAL A 47 3.10 6.58 20.11
N CYS A 48 1.87 7.04 20.01
CA CYS A 48 1.43 7.83 18.86
C CYS A 48 2.13 9.20 18.83
N PRO A 49 2.88 9.54 17.78
CA PRO A 49 3.56 10.82 17.69
C PRO A 49 2.58 12.02 17.69
N LYS A 50 1.38 11.83 17.12
CA LYS A 50 0.36 12.88 17.04
C LYS A 50 -0.34 13.17 18.38
N CYS A 51 -0.75 12.14 19.11
CA CYS A 51 -1.61 12.32 20.30
C CYS A 51 -0.99 11.86 21.63
N GLY A 52 0.21 11.27 21.61
CA GLY A 52 0.91 10.76 22.79
C GLY A 52 0.32 9.49 23.42
N SER A 53 -0.71 8.88 22.81
CA SER A 53 -1.35 7.69 23.39
C SER A 53 -0.52 6.44 23.15
N GLU A 54 -0.46 5.56 24.13
CA GLU A 54 0.08 4.21 23.98
C GLU A 54 -0.74 3.40 22.98
N SER A 55 -0.07 2.63 22.14
CA SER A 55 -0.65 1.92 21.02
C SER A 55 -0.30 0.44 21.07
N LYS A 56 -1.20 -0.41 20.56
CA LYS A 56 -1.04 -1.86 20.60
C LYS A 56 -0.50 -2.36 19.28
N TYR A 57 0.47 -3.28 19.31
CA TYR A 57 0.97 -3.97 18.14
C TYR A 57 -0.18 -4.59 17.32
N ILE A 58 -0.15 -4.40 16.01
CA ILE A 58 -1.20 -4.91 15.14
C ILE A 58 -0.68 -5.78 13.99
N ALA A 59 0.37 -5.39 13.29
CA ALA A 59 0.89 -6.10 12.13
C ALA A 59 2.35 -5.76 11.84
N THR A 60 2.97 -6.46 10.89
CA THR A 60 4.30 -6.15 10.35
C THR A 60 4.23 -5.52 8.96
N ASP A 61 3.10 -5.65 8.30
CA ASP A 61 2.79 -5.08 6.99
C ASP A 61 1.32 -4.72 6.95
N ILE A 62 1.01 -3.59 6.33
CA ILE A 62 -0.35 -3.07 6.27
C ILE A 62 -0.55 -2.25 5.00
N ARG A 63 -1.73 -2.32 4.43
CA ARG A 63 -2.18 -1.44 3.36
C ARG A 63 -3.55 -0.86 3.67
N PRO A 64 -3.88 0.33 3.17
CA PRO A 64 -5.24 0.82 3.22
C PRO A 64 -6.17 -0.08 2.40
N VAL A 65 -7.42 -0.17 2.82
CA VAL A 65 -8.49 -0.82 2.06
C VAL A 65 -9.30 0.27 1.38
N PHE A 66 -9.29 0.27 0.04
CA PHE A 66 -9.98 1.26 -0.77
C PHE A 66 -11.49 1.14 -0.64
N PRO A 67 -12.25 2.24 -0.86
CA PRO A 67 -13.70 2.24 -0.71
C PRO A 67 -14.42 1.16 -1.50
N GLU A 68 -13.94 0.87 -2.72
CA GLU A 68 -14.48 -0.18 -3.57
C GLU A 68 -14.31 -1.57 -2.95
N GLU A 69 -13.15 -1.84 -2.33
CA GLU A 69 -12.89 -3.09 -1.61
C GLU A 69 -13.72 -3.16 -0.32
N ARG A 70 -14.01 -2.01 0.34
CA ARG A 70 -14.87 -1.95 1.54
C ARG A 70 -16.31 -2.33 1.22
N LEU A 71 -16.86 -1.83 0.10
CA LEU A 71 -18.18 -2.24 -0.39
C LEU A 71 -18.21 -3.75 -0.66
N LEU A 72 -17.22 -4.27 -1.40
CA LEU A 72 -17.12 -5.70 -1.66
C LEU A 72 -17.01 -6.53 -0.37
N LEU A 73 -16.24 -6.05 0.62
CA LEU A 73 -16.11 -6.68 1.94
C LEU A 73 -17.46 -6.77 2.66
N ALA A 74 -18.24 -5.69 2.66
CA ALA A 74 -19.56 -5.66 3.27
C ALA A 74 -20.54 -6.65 2.59
N LEU A 75 -20.52 -6.70 1.26
CA LEU A 75 -21.34 -7.66 0.48
C LEU A 75 -20.93 -9.12 0.74
N ILE A 76 -19.63 -9.42 0.79
CA ILE A 76 -19.11 -10.75 1.14
C ILE A 76 -19.55 -11.17 2.54
N GLN A 77 -19.60 -10.24 3.47
CA GLN A 77 -20.04 -10.49 4.85
C GLN A 77 -21.56 -10.41 5.04
N GLU A 78 -22.32 -10.19 3.95
CA GLU A 78 -23.78 -10.09 3.96
C GLU A 78 -24.30 -9.07 4.98
N LYS A 79 -23.61 -7.89 5.06
CA LYS A 79 -24.01 -6.80 5.95
C LYS A 79 -25.33 -6.20 5.49
N GLU A 80 -26.22 -5.89 6.42
CA GLU A 80 -27.50 -5.20 6.13
C GLU A 80 -27.28 -3.83 5.45
N ASN A 81 -26.29 -3.07 5.93
CA ASN A 81 -25.86 -1.84 5.27
C ASN A 81 -24.58 -2.10 4.47
N PRO A 82 -24.62 -2.08 3.13
CA PRO A 82 -23.43 -2.30 2.28
C PRO A 82 -22.37 -1.20 2.43
N TYR A 83 -22.73 -0.02 2.90
CA TYR A 83 -21.83 1.12 3.14
C TYR A 83 -21.38 1.24 4.60
N CYS A 84 -21.52 0.19 5.40
CA CYS A 84 -21.19 0.20 6.84
C CYS A 84 -19.71 0.49 7.14
N TYR A 85 -18.86 0.40 6.14
CA TYR A 85 -17.42 0.66 6.26
C TYR A 85 -16.97 2.02 5.70
N ASP A 86 -17.87 2.84 5.14
CA ASP A 86 -17.50 4.14 4.56
C ASP A 86 -16.98 5.10 5.63
N SER A 87 -17.54 5.06 6.85
CA SER A 87 -17.07 5.83 8.01
C SER A 87 -16.14 5.06 8.96
N ALA A 88 -15.51 3.96 8.49
CA ALA A 88 -14.61 3.17 9.29
C ALA A 88 -13.17 3.27 8.80
N SER A 89 -12.20 3.24 9.73
CA SER A 89 -10.78 3.09 9.40
C SER A 89 -10.51 1.61 9.09
N VAL A 90 -10.35 1.28 7.79
CA VAL A 90 -10.21 -0.09 7.32
C VAL A 90 -8.86 -0.28 6.64
N TRP A 91 -8.12 -1.24 7.15
CA TRP A 91 -6.79 -1.62 6.68
C TRP A 91 -6.70 -3.13 6.49
N TYR A 92 -5.73 -3.61 5.73
CA TYR A 92 -5.46 -5.04 5.57
C TYR A 92 -4.00 -5.33 5.90
N GLY A 93 -3.78 -6.30 6.79
CA GLY A 93 -2.43 -6.68 7.19
C GLY A 93 -2.42 -7.97 8.00
N GLY A 94 -1.32 -8.75 7.86
CA GLY A 94 -1.18 -10.01 8.56
C GLY A 94 -2.26 -11.05 8.21
N GLY A 95 -2.83 -10.99 6.99
CA GLY A 95 -3.85 -11.92 6.51
C GLY A 95 -5.25 -11.67 7.08
N ALA A 96 -5.52 -10.43 7.54
CA ALA A 96 -6.83 -10.05 8.08
C ALA A 96 -7.16 -8.58 7.72
N TYR A 97 -8.44 -8.27 7.64
CA TYR A 97 -8.91 -6.89 7.68
C TYR A 97 -8.80 -6.36 9.10
N ILE A 98 -8.43 -5.10 9.22
CA ILE A 98 -8.31 -4.38 10.49
C ILE A 98 -9.30 -3.23 10.41
N ILE A 99 -10.39 -3.35 11.14
CA ILE A 99 -11.51 -2.41 11.13
C ILE A 99 -11.53 -1.72 12.49
N ASN A 100 -11.27 -0.42 12.51
CA ASN A 100 -11.16 0.36 13.75
C ASN A 100 -10.29 -0.34 14.80
N GLY A 101 -9.13 -0.90 14.36
CA GLY A 101 -8.17 -1.60 15.21
C GLY A 101 -8.51 -3.04 15.59
N LYS A 102 -9.64 -3.58 15.14
CA LYS A 102 -10.04 -4.97 15.38
C LYS A 102 -9.78 -5.82 14.13
N LYS A 103 -9.18 -6.99 14.33
CA LYS A 103 -8.89 -7.93 13.24
C LYS A 103 -10.11 -8.77 12.90
N GLU A 104 -10.48 -8.77 11.62
CA GLU A 104 -11.52 -9.63 11.05
C GLU A 104 -10.91 -10.46 9.92
N LYS A 105 -11.06 -11.77 9.99
CA LYS A 105 -10.57 -12.69 8.94
C LYS A 105 -11.72 -13.07 8.02
N ILE A 106 -11.44 -13.05 6.71
CA ILE A 106 -12.31 -13.68 5.71
C ILE A 106 -11.70 -15.02 5.34
N SER A 107 -12.51 -16.05 5.33
CA SER A 107 -12.09 -17.38 4.92
C SER A 107 -12.15 -17.50 3.40
N VAL A 108 -11.00 -17.39 2.75
CA VAL A 108 -10.88 -17.66 1.30
C VAL A 108 -11.35 -19.08 0.96
N THR A 109 -11.13 -20.04 1.87
CA THR A 109 -11.59 -21.43 1.70
C THR A 109 -13.12 -21.52 1.64
N GLU A 110 -13.84 -20.70 2.39
CA GLU A 110 -15.30 -20.65 2.33
C GLU A 110 -15.79 -19.96 1.06
N ILE A 111 -15.14 -18.86 0.65
CA ILE A 111 -15.47 -18.17 -0.62
C ILE A 111 -15.28 -19.11 -1.81
N ASN A 112 -14.23 -19.90 -1.83
CA ASN A 112 -13.96 -20.85 -2.92
C ASN A 112 -15.00 -21.97 -3.04
N LYS A 113 -15.87 -22.16 -2.04
CA LYS A 113 -16.99 -23.11 -2.08
C LYS A 113 -18.30 -22.48 -2.58
N TRP A 114 -18.32 -21.17 -2.81
CA TRP A 114 -19.54 -20.51 -3.25
C TRP A 114 -19.97 -20.94 -4.65
N SER A 115 -21.27 -21.02 -4.85
CA SER A 115 -21.85 -21.28 -6.17
C SER A 115 -21.60 -20.09 -7.11
N LEU A 116 -21.56 -20.36 -8.41
CA LEU A 116 -21.45 -19.31 -9.43
C LEU A 116 -22.61 -18.30 -9.34
N GLU A 117 -23.79 -18.75 -8.95
CA GLU A 117 -24.96 -17.89 -8.74
C GLU A 117 -24.74 -16.90 -7.60
N LYS A 118 -24.17 -17.36 -6.45
CA LYS A 118 -23.83 -16.46 -5.34
C LYS A 118 -22.77 -15.42 -5.75
N ILE A 119 -21.73 -15.85 -6.46
CA ILE A 119 -20.68 -14.93 -6.97
C ILE A 119 -21.29 -13.90 -7.92
N LYS A 120 -22.18 -14.34 -8.83
CA LYS A 120 -22.88 -13.47 -9.78
C LYS A 120 -23.77 -12.47 -9.05
N SER A 121 -24.54 -12.91 -8.05
CA SER A 121 -25.40 -12.04 -7.25
C SER A 121 -24.59 -10.96 -6.52
N ILE A 122 -23.44 -11.31 -5.92
CA ILE A 122 -22.56 -10.33 -5.26
C ILE A 122 -22.01 -9.32 -6.29
N LYS A 123 -21.62 -9.80 -7.47
CA LYS A 123 -21.13 -8.91 -8.54
C LYS A 123 -22.21 -7.94 -9.01
N GLU A 124 -23.43 -8.43 -9.26
CA GLU A 124 -24.56 -7.58 -9.67
C GLU A 124 -24.92 -6.55 -8.59
N ALA A 125 -24.90 -6.95 -7.31
CA ALA A 125 -25.09 -6.03 -6.18
C ALA A 125 -23.98 -4.97 -6.14
N TYR A 126 -22.72 -5.37 -6.28
CA TYR A 126 -21.58 -4.45 -6.34
C TYR A 126 -21.73 -3.45 -7.49
N ASP A 127 -21.98 -3.93 -8.71
CA ASP A 127 -22.11 -3.08 -9.91
C ASP A 127 -23.24 -2.05 -9.74
N SER A 128 -24.33 -2.39 -9.04
CA SER A 128 -25.46 -1.49 -8.78
C SER A 128 -25.20 -0.46 -7.68
N LEU A 129 -24.28 -0.73 -6.76
CA LEU A 129 -24.02 0.08 -5.57
C LEU A 129 -22.74 0.91 -5.70
N ALA A 130 -21.86 0.59 -6.64
CA ALA A 130 -20.53 1.20 -6.75
C ALA A 130 -20.54 2.73 -6.93
N GLU A 131 -21.56 3.27 -7.59
CA GLU A 131 -21.73 4.72 -7.78
C GLU A 131 -22.06 5.47 -6.47
N GLY A 132 -22.58 4.76 -5.46
CA GLY A 132 -22.94 5.33 -4.16
C GLY A 132 -21.79 5.36 -3.14
N ILE A 133 -20.58 4.97 -3.52
CA ILE A 133 -19.42 4.93 -2.63
C ILE A 133 -18.99 6.35 -2.23
N ASP A 134 -18.91 6.60 -0.91
CA ASP A 134 -18.34 7.83 -0.36
C ASP A 134 -16.85 7.63 -0.06
N GLN A 135 -16.01 8.46 -0.68
CA GLN A 135 -14.55 8.43 -0.50
C GLN A 135 -14.06 9.42 0.55
N SER A 136 -14.88 10.34 1.03
CA SER A 136 -14.47 11.46 1.89
C SER A 136 -13.76 11.01 3.16
N TYR A 137 -14.35 10.08 3.90
CA TYR A 137 -13.73 9.55 5.12
C TYR A 137 -12.47 8.75 4.84
N PHE A 138 -12.39 8.05 3.71
CA PHE A 138 -11.16 7.35 3.32
C PHE A 138 -10.02 8.34 3.12
N GLU A 139 -10.24 9.43 2.41
CA GLU A 139 -9.23 10.47 2.16
C GLU A 139 -8.80 11.14 3.47
N GLU A 140 -9.76 11.50 4.34
CA GLU A 140 -9.47 12.04 5.67
C GLU A 140 -8.64 11.06 6.53
N ASN A 141 -8.98 9.78 6.50
CA ASN A 141 -8.27 8.75 7.28
C ASN A 141 -6.84 8.51 6.77
N ILE A 142 -6.63 8.59 5.43
CA ILE A 142 -5.28 8.54 4.85
C ILE A 142 -4.47 9.78 5.22
N ALA A 143 -5.07 10.97 5.15
CA ALA A 143 -4.40 12.20 5.58
C ALA A 143 -3.98 12.13 7.06
N LEU A 144 -4.85 11.63 7.92
CA LEU A 144 -4.58 11.43 9.34
C LEU A 144 -3.48 10.38 9.59
N PHE A 145 -3.46 9.29 8.80
CA PHE A 145 -2.38 8.31 8.84
C PHE A 145 -1.04 8.94 8.47
N VAL A 146 -0.97 9.74 7.41
CA VAL A 146 0.25 10.43 6.99
C VAL A 146 0.71 11.40 8.08
N GLU A 147 -0.20 12.22 8.62
CA GLU A 147 0.08 13.16 9.69
C GLU A 147 0.63 12.47 10.95
N ALA A 148 0.00 11.37 11.38
CA ALA A 148 0.44 10.61 12.56
C ALA A 148 1.79 9.90 12.37
N ASN A 149 2.28 9.77 11.13
CA ASN A 149 3.53 9.10 10.77
C ASN A 149 4.51 10.03 10.04
N THR A 150 4.36 11.35 10.16
CA THR A 150 5.15 12.35 9.41
C THR A 150 6.65 12.14 9.59
N ASP A 151 7.12 11.92 10.81
CA ASP A 151 8.55 11.73 11.09
C ASP A 151 9.11 10.48 10.38
N ARG A 152 8.35 9.40 10.39
CA ARG A 152 8.70 8.18 9.67
C ARG A 152 8.71 8.39 8.16
N TYR A 153 7.69 9.07 7.64
CA TYR A 153 7.61 9.41 6.22
C TYR A 153 8.81 10.25 5.78
N ASN A 154 9.13 11.31 6.51
CA ASN A 154 10.28 12.17 6.21
C ASN A 154 11.58 11.38 6.26
N TYR A 155 11.78 10.57 7.30
CA TYR A 155 12.99 9.76 7.45
C TYR A 155 13.23 8.82 6.25
N ILE A 156 12.22 8.02 5.85
CA ILE A 156 12.38 7.07 4.74
C ILE A 156 12.52 7.78 3.39
N THR A 157 11.86 8.92 3.22
CA THR A 157 11.96 9.73 1.99
C THR A 157 13.35 10.33 1.86
N GLU A 158 13.89 10.93 2.93
CA GLU A 158 15.25 11.46 2.94
C GLU A 158 16.31 10.36 2.75
N GLU A 159 16.13 9.18 3.34
CA GLU A 159 17.03 8.04 3.15
C GLU A 159 17.05 7.62 1.68
N ALA A 160 15.88 7.50 1.05
CA ALA A 160 15.74 7.15 -0.35
C ALA A 160 16.35 8.22 -1.28
N MET A 161 16.11 9.52 -1.00
CA MET A 161 16.72 10.62 -1.76
C MET A 161 18.24 10.63 -1.63
N ARG A 162 18.77 10.45 -0.42
CA ARG A 162 20.23 10.34 -0.20
C ARG A 162 20.84 9.19 -0.98
N PHE A 163 20.16 8.03 -1.03
CA PHE A 163 20.60 6.92 -1.86
C PHE A 163 20.71 7.31 -3.33
N VAL A 164 19.70 7.96 -3.91
CA VAL A 164 19.75 8.45 -5.30
C VAL A 164 20.92 9.41 -5.51
N LEU A 165 21.11 10.35 -4.59
CA LEU A 165 22.17 11.34 -4.67
C LEU A 165 23.59 10.74 -4.64
N THR A 166 23.80 9.55 -4.04
CA THR A 166 25.11 8.86 -4.10
C THR A 166 25.57 8.52 -5.52
N TYR A 167 24.65 8.51 -6.47
CA TYR A 167 24.92 8.21 -7.89
C TYR A 167 24.98 9.45 -8.77
N LYS A 168 24.50 10.61 -8.29
CA LYS A 168 24.49 11.87 -9.04
C LYS A 168 25.88 12.29 -9.52
N ASP A 169 26.89 12.06 -8.69
CA ASP A 169 28.28 12.42 -9.01
C ASP A 169 28.99 11.37 -9.88
N LYS A 170 28.37 10.21 -10.07
CA LYS A 170 28.94 9.09 -10.83
C LYS A 170 28.38 8.96 -12.25
N PHE A 171 27.16 9.46 -12.46
CA PHE A 171 26.44 9.31 -13.72
C PHE A 171 25.78 10.65 -14.09
N GLU A 172 25.76 10.97 -15.36
CA GLU A 172 24.99 12.08 -15.87
C GLU A 172 23.50 11.70 -15.94
N ILE A 173 22.60 12.68 -15.86
CA ILE A 173 21.15 12.45 -15.92
C ILE A 173 20.73 11.64 -17.16
N ARG A 174 21.42 11.86 -18.30
CA ARG A 174 21.17 11.15 -19.56
C ARG A 174 21.51 9.65 -19.49
N ASP A 175 22.36 9.25 -18.54
CA ASP A 175 22.80 7.86 -18.35
C ASP A 175 21.96 7.14 -17.29
N MET A 176 20.99 7.87 -16.69
CA MET A 176 20.06 7.33 -15.71
C MET A 176 18.70 7.04 -16.34
N MET A 177 18.05 6.01 -15.83
CA MET A 177 16.67 5.71 -16.21
C MET A 177 15.87 5.19 -15.02
N VAL A 178 14.56 5.40 -15.06
CA VAL A 178 13.57 4.81 -14.16
C VAL A 178 12.80 3.72 -14.94
N SER A 179 12.82 2.48 -14.41
CA SER A 179 11.92 1.44 -14.90
C SER A 179 10.50 1.77 -14.39
N PHE A 180 9.60 2.11 -15.32
CA PHE A 180 8.27 2.59 -15.00
C PHE A 180 7.21 1.61 -15.49
N SER A 181 6.52 0.95 -14.56
CA SER A 181 5.44 -0.01 -14.87
C SER A 181 4.04 0.59 -14.79
N GLY A 182 3.90 1.85 -14.31
CA GLY A 182 2.61 2.46 -14.02
C GLY A 182 1.96 1.97 -12.72
N GLY A 183 2.65 1.10 -11.95
CA GLY A 183 2.21 0.69 -10.61
C GLY A 183 2.68 1.67 -9.53
N LYS A 184 2.15 1.52 -8.32
CA LYS A 184 2.46 2.40 -7.17
C LYS A 184 3.95 2.54 -6.88
N ASP A 185 4.70 1.44 -6.91
CA ASP A 185 6.12 1.44 -6.54
C ASP A 185 6.97 2.20 -7.57
N SER A 186 6.71 2.01 -8.86
CA SER A 186 7.40 2.74 -9.92
C SER A 186 7.03 4.23 -9.95
N THR A 187 5.81 4.58 -9.55
CA THR A 187 5.36 5.97 -9.41
C THR A 187 6.09 6.66 -8.26
N VAL A 188 6.19 6.01 -7.10
CA VAL A 188 6.96 6.51 -5.96
C VAL A 188 8.45 6.63 -6.30
N THR A 189 9.02 5.63 -6.99
CA THR A 189 10.41 5.68 -7.46
C THR A 189 10.64 6.87 -8.38
N SER A 190 9.74 7.13 -9.33
CA SER A 190 9.80 8.30 -10.21
C SER A 190 9.82 9.60 -9.40
N HIS A 191 8.90 9.75 -8.44
CA HIS A 191 8.82 10.94 -7.60
C HIS A 191 10.12 11.16 -6.80
N ILE A 192 10.62 10.12 -6.12
CA ILE A 192 11.86 10.20 -5.33
C ILE A 192 13.06 10.57 -6.21
N VAL A 193 13.23 9.93 -7.37
CA VAL A 193 14.35 10.19 -8.27
C VAL A 193 14.30 11.62 -8.80
N ASN A 194 13.13 12.06 -9.29
CA ASN A 194 12.97 13.40 -9.84
C ASN A 194 13.16 14.48 -8.78
N THR A 195 12.63 14.27 -7.57
CA THR A 195 12.79 15.20 -6.45
C THR A 195 14.25 15.27 -5.98
N ALA A 196 14.92 14.14 -5.80
CA ALA A 196 16.32 14.09 -5.38
C ALA A 196 17.26 14.77 -6.40
N LEU A 197 17.02 14.56 -7.69
CA LEU A 197 17.85 15.15 -8.75
C LEU A 197 17.44 16.60 -9.12
N GLY A 198 16.27 17.06 -8.65
CA GLY A 198 15.72 18.38 -8.96
C GLY A 198 15.29 18.54 -10.42
N THR A 199 14.91 17.45 -11.10
CA THR A 199 14.54 17.47 -12.51
C THR A 199 13.63 16.33 -12.92
N ASN A 200 12.74 16.58 -13.86
CA ASN A 200 11.87 15.58 -14.50
C ASN A 200 12.45 15.05 -15.83
N GLN A 201 13.74 15.28 -16.12
CA GLN A 201 14.35 14.90 -17.39
C GLN A 201 14.93 13.48 -17.40
N VAL A 202 14.93 12.76 -16.27
CA VAL A 202 15.35 11.36 -16.22
C VAL A 202 14.43 10.53 -17.13
N LEU A 203 15.03 9.73 -17.99
CA LEU A 203 14.27 8.87 -18.90
C LEU A 203 13.51 7.80 -18.13
N HIS A 204 12.20 7.71 -18.36
CA HIS A 204 11.39 6.60 -17.87
C HIS A 204 11.17 5.58 -18.99
N VAL A 205 11.33 4.32 -18.68
CA VAL A 205 11.17 3.22 -19.65
C VAL A 205 10.02 2.33 -19.21
N PHE A 206 8.98 2.25 -20.04
CA PHE A 206 7.82 1.38 -19.87
C PHE A 206 7.96 0.17 -20.82
N GLY A 207 8.06 -1.04 -20.25
CA GLY A 207 8.02 -2.28 -21.03
C GLY A 207 6.58 -2.65 -21.37
N ASP A 208 6.22 -2.60 -22.65
CA ASP A 208 4.90 -3.05 -23.12
C ASP A 208 4.99 -4.53 -23.49
N THR A 209 4.41 -5.37 -22.62
CA THR A 209 4.36 -6.83 -22.81
C THR A 209 3.14 -7.29 -23.59
N THR A 210 2.25 -6.36 -23.97
CA THR A 210 0.93 -6.60 -24.57
C THR A 210 -0.12 -7.23 -23.63
N LEU A 211 0.26 -7.57 -22.41
CA LEU A 211 -0.62 -8.11 -21.35
C LEU A 211 -1.04 -7.07 -20.31
N GLU A 212 -0.73 -5.80 -20.56
CA GLU A 212 -1.01 -4.72 -19.61
C GLU A 212 -2.52 -4.46 -19.48
N PHE A 213 -2.99 -4.25 -18.25
CA PHE A 213 -4.37 -3.85 -18.03
C PHE A 213 -4.68 -2.49 -18.71
N PRO A 214 -5.87 -2.32 -19.29
CA PRO A 214 -6.28 -1.04 -19.89
C PRO A 214 -6.09 0.16 -18.96
N THR A 215 -6.41 0.01 -17.68
CA THR A 215 -6.24 1.04 -16.64
C THR A 215 -4.77 1.44 -16.43
N THR A 216 -3.82 0.51 -16.54
CA THR A 216 -2.37 0.78 -16.48
C THR A 216 -1.93 1.61 -17.68
N LEU A 217 -2.42 1.27 -18.89
CA LEU A 217 -2.11 2.04 -20.10
C LEU A 217 -2.70 3.45 -20.07
N GLU A 218 -3.90 3.61 -19.53
CA GLU A 218 -4.52 4.91 -19.29
C GLU A 218 -3.75 5.75 -18.28
N TYR A 219 -3.34 5.13 -17.15
CA TYR A 219 -2.51 5.81 -16.16
C TYR A 219 -1.18 6.29 -16.80
N LYS A 220 -0.50 5.44 -17.56
CA LYS A 220 0.71 5.82 -18.30
C LYS A 220 0.48 7.03 -19.22
N LYS A 221 -0.63 7.06 -19.97
CA LYS A 221 -0.96 8.16 -20.90
C LYS A 221 -1.18 9.51 -20.19
N ARG A 222 -1.69 9.50 -18.97
CA ARG A 222 -1.97 10.71 -18.18
C ARG A 222 -0.87 11.07 -17.18
N PHE A 223 0.09 10.17 -16.92
CA PHE A 223 1.10 10.35 -15.88
C PHE A 223 1.86 11.67 -16.01
N ASN A 224 2.37 11.99 -17.18
CA ASN A 224 3.13 13.23 -17.43
C ASN A 224 2.27 14.51 -17.54
N LYS A 225 0.95 14.38 -17.36
CA LYS A 225 0.01 15.52 -17.31
C LYS A 225 -0.23 16.01 -15.88
N ASN A 226 0.14 15.21 -14.87
CA ASN A 226 0.06 15.61 -13.48
C ASN A 226 1.15 16.64 -13.17
N GLU A 227 0.88 17.62 -12.31
CA GLU A 227 1.83 18.70 -12.01
C GLU A 227 3.18 18.17 -11.49
N GLU A 228 3.17 17.14 -10.63
CA GLU A 228 4.39 16.55 -10.04
C GLU A 228 5.26 15.80 -11.05
N SER A 229 4.66 15.25 -12.11
CA SER A 229 5.34 14.47 -13.15
C SER A 229 5.36 15.16 -14.51
N LYS A 230 5.02 16.45 -14.54
CA LYS A 230 5.00 17.26 -15.75
C LYS A 230 6.39 17.31 -16.40
N GLY A 231 6.42 16.99 -17.68
CA GLY A 231 7.66 16.97 -18.46
C GLY A 231 8.44 15.64 -18.38
N VAL A 232 8.01 14.66 -17.58
CA VAL A 232 8.59 13.32 -17.60
C VAL A 232 8.41 12.68 -18.97
N ARG A 233 9.52 12.21 -19.55
CA ARG A 233 9.52 11.52 -20.86
C ARG A 233 9.48 10.01 -20.64
N ILE A 234 8.40 9.37 -21.11
CA ILE A 234 8.24 7.92 -21.04
C ILE A 234 8.49 7.32 -22.43
N LEU A 235 9.55 6.50 -22.53
CA LEU A 235 9.82 5.66 -23.69
C LEU A 235 9.08 4.34 -23.52
N THR A 236 8.28 3.94 -24.52
CA THR A 236 7.67 2.62 -24.53
C THR A 236 8.55 1.66 -25.33
N ALA A 237 9.08 0.65 -24.64
CA ALA A 237 9.81 -0.45 -25.26
C ALA A 237 8.83 -1.61 -25.52
N LYS A 238 8.65 -1.99 -26.78
CA LYS A 238 7.81 -3.11 -27.20
C LYS A 238 8.61 -4.04 -28.09
N ASN A 239 8.63 -5.33 -27.76
CA ASN A 239 9.21 -6.34 -28.63
C ASN A 239 8.17 -6.73 -29.70
N ARG A 240 8.45 -6.40 -30.96
CA ARG A 240 7.53 -6.65 -32.09
C ARG A 240 7.60 -8.09 -32.62
N GLU A 241 8.66 -8.83 -32.28
CA GLU A 241 8.88 -10.17 -32.81
C GLU A 241 8.43 -11.28 -31.84
N LYS A 242 8.35 -10.96 -30.55
CA LYS A 242 8.01 -11.90 -29.48
C LYS A 242 6.98 -11.27 -28.53
N ASN A 243 5.82 -10.94 -29.06
CA ASN A 243 4.67 -10.51 -28.25
C ASN A 243 3.84 -11.72 -27.86
N PHE A 244 2.99 -11.55 -26.86
CA PHE A 244 2.01 -12.55 -26.44
C PHE A 244 0.70 -12.46 -27.24
N GLU A 245 0.68 -11.70 -28.35
CA GLU A 245 -0.42 -11.66 -29.33
C GLU A 245 -0.32 -12.81 -30.33
#